data_401ef3f5131d24709c3c08b821fb40cf
#
_entry.id   401ef3f5131d24709c3c08b821fb40cf
#
_cell.length_a   1.000
_cell.length_b   1.000
_cell.length_c   1.000
_cell.angle_alpha   90.00
_cell.angle_beta   90.00
_cell.angle_gamma   90.00
#
_symmetry.space_group_name_H-M   'P 1'
#
loop_
_entity.id
_entity.type
_entity.pdbx_description
1 polymer ?
#
loop_
_entity_poly.entity_id
_entity_poly.type
_entity_poly.pdbx_seq_one_letter_code
_entity_poly.pdbx_strand_id
1 'polypeptide(L)'
;FDPLNIPSDIETNSAYEGVYLNNALSSTYTPGSIFKVITAVAAIENIPDLDSRTFHCSGSTIINGEKITCDSVHGDISFQNGLAQSCNVVFAELAVELGKDTMTKYADQLGCNTNFYLDGNPNKMSSYNVEQADDNSLAWSGIGQYTDTVNPYHMMILMGAIANGGTPVNPYIIQSVTNSIGLQTKTGKTSNGDNMLKQSTAEELQRLMRYTVSNYYGDSMFPNLQVAAKTGTAEVGD
;
A
#
# COMPACT_ATOMS: atom_id res chain seq x y z
N PHE A 1 13.35 -21.33 6.86
CA PHE A 1 13.35 -22.60 6.11
C PHE A 1 14.49 -22.60 5.08
N ASP A 2 15.31 -23.64 5.07
CA ASP A 2 16.37 -23.84 4.08
C ASP A 2 15.92 -24.94 3.09
N PRO A 3 15.63 -24.59 1.82
CA PRO A 3 15.15 -25.57 0.84
C PRO A 3 16.19 -26.61 0.44
N LEU A 4 17.47 -26.41 0.81
CA LEU A 4 18.55 -27.38 0.58
C LEU A 4 18.66 -28.40 1.72
N ASN A 5 18.04 -28.12 2.87
CA ASN A 5 18.06 -28.96 4.07
C ASN A 5 16.64 -29.21 4.56
N ILE A 6 15.85 -29.94 3.79
CA ILE A 6 14.45 -30.24 4.11
C ILE A 6 14.38 -31.20 5.30
N PRO A 7 13.75 -30.82 6.44
CA PRO A 7 13.55 -31.70 7.57
C PRO A 7 12.74 -32.96 7.18
N SER A 8 13.12 -34.11 7.72
CA SER A 8 12.43 -35.37 7.40
C SER A 8 11.00 -35.46 7.90
N ASP A 9 10.63 -34.63 8.86
CA ASP A 9 9.29 -34.52 9.47
C ASP A 9 8.46 -33.33 8.95
N ILE A 10 8.87 -32.69 7.85
CA ILE A 10 8.28 -31.45 7.33
C ILE A 10 6.78 -31.60 7.02
N GLU A 11 6.32 -32.78 6.60
CA GLU A 11 4.91 -33.04 6.25
C GLU A 11 4.04 -33.38 7.46
N THR A 12 4.63 -33.74 8.58
CA THR A 12 3.91 -34.24 9.76
C THR A 12 4.02 -33.34 10.98
N ASN A 13 4.96 -32.42 10.99
CA ASN A 13 5.22 -31.52 12.09
C ASN A 13 4.52 -30.18 11.86
N SER A 14 3.54 -29.86 12.70
CA SER A 14 2.74 -28.62 12.62
C SER A 14 3.59 -27.32 12.69
N ALA A 15 4.82 -27.40 13.22
CA ALA A 15 5.74 -26.26 13.21
C ALA A 15 6.14 -25.83 11.78
N TYR A 16 5.96 -26.70 10.78
CA TYR A 16 6.23 -26.41 9.37
C TYR A 16 4.97 -26.12 8.55
N GLU A 17 3.80 -25.96 9.19
CA GLU A 17 2.57 -25.60 8.48
C GLU A 17 2.76 -24.31 7.68
N GLY A 18 2.42 -24.33 6.39
CA GLY A 18 2.57 -23.19 5.50
C GLY A 18 4.02 -22.87 5.04
N VAL A 19 5.02 -23.67 5.41
CA VAL A 19 6.44 -23.40 5.11
C VAL A 19 6.72 -23.29 3.59
N TYR A 20 5.92 -23.92 2.75
CA TYR A 20 6.01 -23.80 1.29
C TYR A 20 5.28 -22.57 0.71
N LEU A 21 4.55 -21.83 1.54
CA LEU A 21 3.86 -20.64 1.08
C LEU A 21 4.79 -19.44 1.03
N ASN A 22 4.92 -18.84 -0.13
CA ASN A 22 5.52 -17.52 -0.25
C ASN A 22 4.47 -16.46 0.12
N ASN A 23 4.43 -16.05 1.39
CA ASN A 23 3.45 -15.10 1.90
C ASN A 23 3.47 -13.74 1.18
N ALA A 24 4.61 -13.35 0.58
CA ALA A 24 4.69 -12.13 -0.22
C ALA A 24 3.87 -12.24 -1.51
N LEU A 25 3.77 -13.44 -2.10
CA LEU A 25 3.00 -13.66 -3.33
C LEU A 25 1.61 -14.23 -3.04
N SER A 26 1.48 -15.14 -2.07
CA SER A 26 0.29 -16.01 -1.92
C SER A 26 -0.72 -15.53 -0.88
N SER A 27 -0.43 -14.47 -0.13
CA SER A 27 -1.30 -13.97 0.94
C SER A 27 -1.76 -12.54 0.70
N THR A 28 -2.91 -12.19 1.29
CA THR A 28 -3.42 -10.82 1.37
C THR A 28 -3.73 -10.49 2.82
N TYR A 29 -3.59 -9.22 3.17
CA TYR A 29 -3.75 -8.72 4.54
C TYR A 29 -4.58 -7.44 4.51
N THR A 30 -5.30 -7.15 5.58
CA THR A 30 -5.94 -5.84 5.80
C THR A 30 -4.84 -4.78 5.84
N PRO A 31 -4.87 -3.79 4.94
CA PRO A 31 -3.75 -2.84 4.80
C PRO A 31 -3.63 -1.86 5.97
N GLY A 32 -4.75 -1.50 6.59
CA GLY A 32 -4.76 -0.41 7.55
C GLY A 32 -4.17 0.87 6.93
N SER A 33 -3.50 1.64 7.74
CA SER A 33 -3.00 2.98 7.36
C SER A 33 -2.02 3.04 6.18
N ILE A 34 -1.49 1.93 5.67
CA ILE A 34 -0.71 1.97 4.42
C ILE A 34 -1.59 2.27 3.21
N PHE A 35 -2.90 1.94 3.27
CA PHE A 35 -3.86 2.26 2.21
C PHE A 35 -4.06 3.77 2.02
N LYS A 36 -3.81 4.57 3.05
CA LYS A 36 -3.85 6.04 2.96
C LYS A 36 -2.94 6.60 1.87
N VAL A 37 -1.94 5.87 1.41
CA VAL A 37 -1.14 6.24 0.24
C VAL A 37 -1.99 6.24 -1.02
N ILE A 38 -2.88 5.25 -1.20
CA ILE A 38 -3.81 5.17 -2.34
C ILE A 38 -4.83 6.32 -2.26
N THR A 39 -5.41 6.54 -1.09
CA THR A 39 -6.33 7.68 -0.86
C THR A 39 -5.63 9.02 -1.08
N ALA A 40 -4.36 9.15 -0.70
CA ALA A 40 -3.57 10.35 -0.93
C ALA A 40 -3.35 10.63 -2.42
N VAL A 41 -3.05 9.60 -3.24
CA VAL A 41 -2.97 9.76 -4.71
C VAL A 41 -4.28 10.32 -5.26
N ALA A 42 -5.40 9.70 -4.88
CA ALA A 42 -6.72 10.15 -5.31
C ALA A 42 -7.00 11.60 -4.89
N ALA A 43 -6.68 11.97 -3.65
CA ALA A 43 -6.88 13.32 -3.13
C ALA A 43 -6.00 14.36 -3.85
N ILE A 44 -4.70 14.11 -4.01
CA ILE A 44 -3.75 15.00 -4.70
C ILE A 44 -4.20 15.30 -6.14
N GLU A 45 -4.75 14.29 -6.82
CA GLU A 45 -5.13 14.44 -8.22
C GLU A 45 -6.52 15.02 -8.45
N ASN A 46 -7.41 15.06 -7.43
CA ASN A 46 -8.80 15.47 -7.60
C ASN A 46 -9.24 16.63 -6.71
N ILE A 47 -8.48 17.02 -5.69
CA ILE A 47 -8.83 18.09 -4.76
C ILE A 47 -7.85 19.26 -4.92
N PRO A 48 -8.22 20.32 -5.67
CA PRO A 48 -7.27 21.38 -6.05
C PRO A 48 -6.74 22.23 -4.90
N ASP A 49 -7.48 22.35 -3.82
CA ASP A 49 -7.15 23.17 -2.64
C ASP A 49 -6.58 22.35 -1.47
N LEU A 50 -6.24 21.07 -1.69
CA LEU A 50 -5.82 20.09 -0.68
C LEU A 50 -4.68 20.62 0.22
N ASP A 51 -3.66 21.23 -0.38
CA ASP A 51 -2.49 21.73 0.33
C ASP A 51 -2.78 22.92 1.27
N SER A 52 -3.84 23.68 0.97
CA SER A 52 -4.26 24.84 1.76
C SER A 52 -5.32 24.51 2.80
N ARG A 53 -5.87 23.30 2.78
CA ARG A 53 -6.94 22.89 3.70
C ARG A 53 -6.44 22.66 5.12
N THR A 54 -7.29 23.00 6.06
CA THR A 54 -7.18 22.63 7.46
C THR A 54 -8.31 21.68 7.81
N PHE A 55 -7.97 20.51 8.32
CA PHE A 55 -8.90 19.52 8.87
C PHE A 55 -8.93 19.64 10.38
N HIS A 56 -10.01 19.20 11.02
CA HIS A 56 -10.12 19.21 12.48
C HIS A 56 -10.29 17.80 13.02
N CYS A 57 -9.32 17.31 13.80
CA CYS A 57 -9.37 16.00 14.42
C CYS A 57 -9.46 16.10 15.95
N SER A 58 -10.66 15.89 16.49
CA SER A 58 -10.90 15.79 17.94
C SER A 58 -10.70 14.38 18.52
N GLY A 59 -10.02 13.49 17.78
CA GLY A 59 -9.84 12.07 18.12
C GLY A 59 -10.89 11.15 17.49
N SER A 60 -11.87 11.72 16.80
CA SER A 60 -12.86 10.98 16.01
C SER A 60 -13.69 11.92 15.14
N THR A 61 -14.41 11.35 14.16
CA THR A 61 -15.46 12.03 13.38
C THR A 61 -16.70 11.15 13.30
N ILE A 62 -17.84 11.75 12.95
CA ILE A 62 -19.10 11.02 12.73
C ILE A 62 -19.42 11.09 11.24
N ILE A 63 -19.54 9.95 10.59
CA ILE A 63 -19.92 9.82 9.18
C ILE A 63 -21.12 8.89 9.09
N ASN A 64 -22.18 9.31 8.45
CA ASN A 64 -23.43 8.57 8.33
C ASN A 64 -24.00 8.08 9.67
N GLY A 65 -23.83 8.89 10.75
CA GLY A 65 -24.30 8.57 12.11
C GLY A 65 -23.41 7.60 12.90
N GLU A 66 -22.36 7.09 12.31
CA GLU A 66 -21.42 6.17 12.95
C GLU A 66 -20.05 6.83 13.19
N LYS A 67 -19.38 6.37 14.24
CA LYS A 67 -18.13 6.98 14.69
C LYS A 67 -16.92 6.31 14.04
N ILE A 68 -16.03 7.13 13.49
CA ILE A 68 -14.68 6.73 13.07
C ILE A 68 -13.69 7.29 14.09
N THR A 69 -12.91 6.40 14.69
CA THR A 69 -11.92 6.74 15.71
C THR A 69 -10.57 7.05 15.10
N CYS A 70 -9.81 7.91 15.77
CA CYS A 70 -8.41 8.19 15.47
C CYS A 70 -7.56 7.86 16.72
N ASP A 71 -6.33 7.46 16.50
CA ASP A 71 -5.42 7.05 17.60
C ASP A 71 -5.07 8.18 18.54
N SER A 72 -5.21 9.44 18.09
CA SER A 72 -4.89 10.64 18.85
C SER A 72 -5.80 11.81 18.48
N VAL A 73 -5.87 12.80 19.37
CA VAL A 73 -6.41 14.13 19.07
C VAL A 73 -5.32 14.94 18.37
N HIS A 74 -5.54 15.29 17.10
CA HIS A 74 -4.56 16.05 16.31
C HIS A 74 -4.87 17.55 16.24
N GLY A 75 -6.06 17.97 16.66
CA GLY A 75 -6.51 19.35 16.54
C GLY A 75 -6.65 19.78 15.09
N ASP A 76 -6.32 21.04 14.82
CA ASP A 76 -6.27 21.57 13.46
C ASP A 76 -5.02 21.08 12.75
N ILE A 77 -5.19 20.38 11.63
CA ILE A 77 -4.12 19.64 10.97
C ILE A 77 -4.20 19.80 9.44
N SER A 78 -3.06 20.01 8.79
CA SER A 78 -2.96 20.01 7.33
C SER A 78 -2.96 18.60 6.76
N PHE A 79 -3.20 18.45 5.45
CA PHE A 79 -3.09 17.19 4.74
C PHE A 79 -1.72 16.52 4.95
N GLN A 80 -0.62 17.28 4.78
CA GLN A 80 0.75 16.79 5.00
C GLN A 80 0.92 16.19 6.41
N ASN A 81 0.49 16.90 7.44
CA ASN A 81 0.57 16.41 8.81
C ASN A 81 -0.41 15.27 9.09
N GLY A 82 -1.57 15.26 8.43
CA GLY A 82 -2.54 14.16 8.48
C GLY A 82 -1.97 12.85 7.95
N LEU A 83 -1.22 12.91 6.84
CA LEU A 83 -0.51 11.74 6.32
C LEU A 83 0.63 11.32 7.27
N ALA A 84 1.43 12.28 7.72
CA ALA A 84 2.59 12.04 8.57
C ALA A 84 2.21 11.42 9.92
N GLN A 85 1.15 11.91 10.55
CA GLN A 85 0.63 11.41 11.82
C GLN A 85 -0.44 10.32 11.66
N SER A 86 -0.67 9.89 10.41
CA SER A 86 -1.64 8.82 10.12
C SER A 86 -3.07 9.11 10.60
N CYS A 87 -3.54 10.37 10.52
CA CYS A 87 -4.84 10.79 11.03
C CYS A 87 -5.99 10.09 10.30
N ASN A 88 -6.78 9.27 11.02
CA ASN A 88 -7.93 8.59 10.45
C ASN A 88 -9.02 9.56 10.01
N VAL A 89 -9.25 10.63 10.77
CA VAL A 89 -10.29 11.64 10.46
C VAL A 89 -10.05 12.27 9.10
N VAL A 90 -8.82 12.75 8.85
CA VAL A 90 -8.45 13.38 7.56
C VAL A 90 -8.73 12.44 6.39
N PHE A 91 -8.29 11.19 6.47
CA PHE A 91 -8.41 10.25 5.36
C PHE A 91 -9.81 9.67 5.19
N ALA A 92 -10.57 9.54 6.27
CA ALA A 92 -11.99 9.20 6.23
C ALA A 92 -12.82 10.27 5.52
N GLU A 93 -12.62 11.54 5.88
CA GLU A 93 -13.32 12.67 5.25
C GLU A 93 -12.94 12.83 3.77
N LEU A 94 -11.65 12.67 3.43
CA LEU A 94 -11.18 12.69 2.04
C LEU A 94 -11.79 11.57 1.20
N ALA A 95 -11.89 10.34 1.73
CA ALA A 95 -12.48 9.23 1.00
C ALA A 95 -13.96 9.47 0.68
N VAL A 96 -14.72 10.02 1.64
CA VAL A 96 -16.15 10.38 1.43
C VAL A 96 -16.28 11.50 0.40
N GLU A 97 -15.44 12.55 0.49
CA GLU A 97 -15.44 13.66 -0.47
C GLU A 97 -15.11 13.19 -1.89
N LEU A 98 -14.13 12.29 -2.04
CA LEU A 98 -13.75 11.70 -3.33
C LEU A 98 -14.86 10.83 -3.92
N GLY A 99 -15.61 10.15 -3.07
CA GLY A 99 -16.70 9.26 -3.46
C GLY A 99 -16.23 7.92 -4.01
N LYS A 100 -17.16 6.96 -4.09
CA LYS A 100 -16.89 5.56 -4.48
C LYS A 100 -16.22 5.43 -5.83
N ASP A 101 -16.72 6.15 -6.83
CA ASP A 101 -16.23 6.02 -8.21
C ASP A 101 -14.78 6.47 -8.33
N THR A 102 -14.42 7.58 -7.69
CA THR A 102 -13.04 8.07 -7.68
C THR A 102 -12.14 7.11 -6.91
N MET A 103 -12.55 6.69 -5.72
CA MET A 103 -11.76 5.76 -4.90
C MET A 103 -11.54 4.44 -5.62
N THR A 104 -12.58 3.84 -6.25
CA THR A 104 -12.46 2.62 -7.05
C THR A 104 -11.51 2.80 -8.21
N LYS A 105 -11.68 3.89 -8.98
CA LYS A 105 -10.80 4.20 -10.11
C LYS A 105 -9.33 4.25 -9.71
N TYR A 106 -9.01 4.93 -8.61
CA TYR A 106 -7.62 5.05 -8.17
C TYR A 106 -7.09 3.77 -7.53
N ALA A 107 -7.92 3.03 -6.80
CA ALA A 107 -7.52 1.71 -6.31
C ALA A 107 -7.15 0.76 -7.46
N ASP A 108 -7.97 0.68 -8.50
CA ASP A 108 -7.72 -0.13 -9.70
C ASP A 108 -6.47 0.35 -10.45
N GLN A 109 -6.35 1.67 -10.69
CA GLN A 109 -5.21 2.28 -11.39
C GLN A 109 -3.89 2.00 -10.64
N LEU A 110 -3.92 1.96 -9.32
CA LEU A 110 -2.76 1.71 -8.47
C LEU A 110 -2.55 0.21 -8.19
N GLY A 111 -3.30 -0.67 -8.86
CA GLY A 111 -3.03 -2.11 -8.90
C GLY A 111 -3.88 -2.97 -7.96
N CYS A 112 -4.86 -2.43 -7.25
CA CYS A 112 -5.91 -3.27 -6.68
C CYS A 112 -6.69 -3.97 -7.80
N ASN A 113 -7.25 -5.13 -7.49
CA ASN A 113 -8.01 -5.94 -8.45
C ASN A 113 -7.22 -6.36 -9.72
N THR A 114 -5.88 -6.31 -9.64
CA THR A 114 -4.95 -6.65 -10.72
C THR A 114 -3.91 -7.66 -10.25
N ASN A 115 -3.54 -8.60 -11.11
CA ASN A 115 -2.43 -9.52 -10.85
C ASN A 115 -1.11 -8.94 -11.35
N PHE A 116 -0.09 -9.01 -10.52
CA PHE A 116 1.31 -8.81 -10.90
C PHE A 116 2.01 -10.17 -10.99
N TYR A 117 3.13 -10.22 -11.70
CA TYR A 117 3.84 -11.47 -11.97
C TYR A 117 5.30 -11.37 -11.56
N LEU A 118 5.79 -12.39 -10.86
CA LEU A 118 7.20 -12.57 -10.57
C LEU A 118 7.71 -13.80 -11.33
N ASP A 119 8.52 -13.58 -12.36
CA ASP A 119 9.02 -14.65 -13.26
C ASP A 119 7.91 -15.58 -13.81
N GLY A 120 6.73 -15.04 -14.06
CA GLY A 120 5.56 -15.77 -14.59
C GLY A 120 4.61 -16.32 -13.52
N ASN A 121 4.93 -16.19 -12.24
CA ASN A 121 4.06 -16.58 -11.15
C ASN A 121 3.20 -15.38 -10.71
N PRO A 122 1.86 -15.47 -10.76
CA PRO A 122 1.00 -14.40 -10.30
C PRO A 122 1.04 -14.28 -8.79
N ASN A 123 0.90 -13.05 -8.28
CA ASN A 123 0.58 -12.83 -6.88
C ASN A 123 -0.90 -13.11 -6.61
N LYS A 124 -1.26 -13.33 -5.34
CA LYS A 124 -2.66 -13.24 -4.92
C LYS A 124 -3.10 -11.78 -5.07
N MET A 125 -4.19 -11.57 -5.79
CA MET A 125 -4.69 -10.24 -6.13
C MET A 125 -5.12 -9.48 -4.87
N SER A 126 -4.74 -8.22 -4.77
CA SER A 126 -5.30 -7.28 -3.81
C SER A 126 -6.75 -6.98 -4.17
N SER A 127 -7.60 -6.73 -3.19
CA SER A 127 -9.03 -6.48 -3.42
C SER A 127 -9.44 -5.13 -2.85
N TYR A 128 -10.16 -4.37 -3.65
CA TYR A 128 -10.88 -3.16 -3.27
C TYR A 128 -12.26 -3.17 -3.87
N ASN A 129 -13.30 -3.11 -3.04
CA ASN A 129 -14.69 -3.07 -3.52
C ASN A 129 -15.56 -2.27 -2.54
N VAL A 130 -16.02 -1.12 -3.00
CA VAL A 130 -16.91 -0.21 -2.24
C VAL A 130 -18.27 -0.01 -2.92
N GLU A 131 -18.63 -0.85 -3.89
CA GLU A 131 -19.89 -0.71 -4.65
C GLU A 131 -21.11 -0.64 -3.72
N GLN A 132 -21.17 -1.51 -2.71
CA GLN A 132 -22.26 -1.56 -1.74
C GLN A 132 -21.97 -0.77 -0.44
N ALA A 133 -20.82 -0.09 -0.34
CA ALA A 133 -20.47 0.68 0.83
C ALA A 133 -21.39 1.90 0.98
N ASP A 134 -21.80 2.20 2.20
CA ASP A 134 -22.31 3.53 2.56
C ASP A 134 -21.14 4.49 2.85
N ASP A 135 -21.41 5.73 3.22
CA ASP A 135 -20.37 6.73 3.45
C ASP A 135 -19.46 6.34 4.64
N ASN A 136 -20.00 5.67 5.66
CA ASN A 136 -19.17 5.20 6.78
C ASN A 136 -18.23 4.07 6.34
N SER A 137 -18.74 3.08 5.62
CA SER A 137 -17.96 1.99 5.05
C SER A 137 -16.90 2.49 4.06
N LEU A 138 -17.26 3.50 3.22
CA LEU A 138 -16.33 4.16 2.32
C LEU A 138 -15.21 4.89 3.08
N ALA A 139 -15.55 5.56 4.17
CA ALA A 139 -14.58 6.22 5.04
C ALA A 139 -13.60 5.23 5.68
N TRP A 140 -14.10 4.09 6.20
CA TRP A 140 -13.27 3.00 6.71
C TRP A 140 -12.35 2.40 5.63
N SER A 141 -12.88 2.23 4.41
CA SER A 141 -12.10 1.79 3.26
C SER A 141 -10.98 2.78 2.93
N GLY A 142 -11.23 4.11 2.96
CA GLY A 142 -10.21 5.12 2.73
C GLY A 142 -9.01 5.10 3.69
N ILE A 143 -9.16 4.45 4.84
CA ILE A 143 -8.08 4.24 5.82
C ILE A 143 -7.57 2.79 5.85
N GLY A 144 -8.02 1.96 4.87
CA GLY A 144 -7.54 0.60 4.69
C GLY A 144 -8.15 -0.42 5.63
N GLN A 145 -9.38 -0.18 6.03
CA GLN A 145 -10.21 -1.08 6.81
C GLN A 145 -11.39 -1.57 5.94
N TYR A 146 -12.51 -1.90 6.46
CA TYR A 146 -13.65 -2.47 5.75
C TYR A 146 -13.30 -3.84 5.14
N THR A 147 -13.47 -4.03 3.84
CA THR A 147 -13.20 -5.29 3.14
C THR A 147 -11.90 -5.28 2.34
N ASP A 148 -11.11 -4.23 2.47
CA ASP A 148 -9.89 -4.03 1.70
C ASP A 148 -8.82 -5.05 2.08
N THR A 149 -8.20 -5.63 1.08
CA THR A 149 -7.04 -6.50 1.29
C THR A 149 -5.92 -6.17 0.31
N VAL A 150 -4.68 -6.17 0.78
CA VAL A 150 -3.52 -5.96 -0.08
C VAL A 150 -2.53 -7.10 0.01
N ASN A 151 -1.91 -7.38 -1.12
CA ASN A 151 -0.82 -8.33 -1.22
C ASN A 151 0.51 -7.59 -1.04
N PRO A 152 1.48 -8.12 -0.26
CA PRO A 152 2.76 -7.46 -0.03
C PRO A 152 3.57 -7.18 -1.32
N TYR A 153 3.52 -8.08 -2.29
CA TYR A 153 4.22 -7.89 -3.57
C TYR A 153 3.59 -6.74 -4.38
N HIS A 154 2.26 -6.64 -4.42
CA HIS A 154 1.59 -5.49 -5.01
C HIS A 154 2.03 -4.17 -4.35
N MET A 155 2.03 -4.11 -3.01
CA MET A 155 2.47 -2.90 -2.29
C MET A 155 3.93 -2.54 -2.59
N MET A 156 4.81 -3.52 -2.75
CA MET A 156 6.19 -3.31 -3.20
C MET A 156 6.24 -2.70 -4.61
N ILE A 157 5.43 -3.19 -5.55
CA ILE A 157 5.33 -2.65 -6.92
C ILE A 157 4.84 -1.18 -6.88
N LEU A 158 3.81 -0.88 -6.08
CA LEU A 158 3.28 0.47 -5.92
C LEU A 158 4.33 1.43 -5.33
N MET A 159 5.04 1.01 -4.28
CA MET A 159 6.12 1.82 -3.70
C MET A 159 7.25 2.04 -4.71
N GLY A 160 7.58 1.02 -5.48
CA GLY A 160 8.53 1.11 -6.60
C GLY A 160 8.07 2.10 -7.68
N ALA A 161 6.79 2.12 -8.02
CA ALA A 161 6.22 3.09 -8.95
C ALA A 161 6.33 4.52 -8.42
N ILE A 162 5.98 4.74 -7.16
CA ILE A 162 6.13 6.05 -6.50
C ILE A 162 7.60 6.50 -6.55
N ALA A 163 8.52 5.62 -6.19
CA ALA A 163 9.96 5.94 -6.19
C ALA A 163 10.51 6.22 -7.60
N ASN A 164 9.89 5.66 -8.65
CA ASN A 164 10.31 5.75 -10.05
C ASN A 164 9.40 6.69 -10.89
N GLY A 165 8.90 7.76 -10.28
CA GLY A 165 8.14 8.80 -10.99
C GLY A 165 6.82 8.33 -11.58
N GLY A 166 6.17 7.34 -10.96
CA GLY A 166 4.84 6.83 -11.31
C GLY A 166 4.84 5.55 -12.13
N THR A 167 6.00 5.07 -12.59
CA THR A 167 6.12 3.88 -13.43
C THR A 167 6.75 2.74 -12.64
N PRO A 168 6.04 1.61 -12.44
CA PRO A 168 6.59 0.46 -11.73
C PRO A 168 7.67 -0.23 -12.55
N VAL A 169 8.61 -0.86 -11.84
CA VAL A 169 9.59 -1.78 -12.43
C VAL A 169 9.11 -3.20 -12.17
N ASN A 170 9.11 -4.05 -13.19
CA ASN A 170 8.80 -5.46 -13.05
C ASN A 170 10.00 -6.21 -12.47
N PRO A 171 9.93 -6.70 -11.25
CA PRO A 171 11.03 -7.45 -10.65
C PRO A 171 11.21 -8.83 -11.29
N TYR A 172 12.42 -9.37 -11.18
CA TYR A 172 12.73 -10.74 -11.51
C TYR A 172 13.77 -11.29 -10.53
N ILE A 173 13.75 -12.59 -10.27
CA ILE A 173 14.72 -13.30 -9.44
C ILE A 173 15.54 -14.29 -10.24
N ILE A 174 15.03 -14.75 -11.40
CA ILE A 174 15.74 -15.66 -12.29
C ILE A 174 16.63 -14.85 -13.22
N GLN A 175 17.92 -14.80 -12.91
CA GLN A 175 18.90 -14.06 -13.71
C GLN A 175 19.12 -14.71 -15.09
N SER A 176 19.20 -16.05 -15.14
CA SER A 176 19.36 -16.78 -16.40
C SER A 176 18.92 -18.23 -16.27
N VAL A 177 18.53 -18.81 -17.40
CA VAL A 177 18.28 -20.24 -17.54
C VAL A 177 19.16 -20.78 -18.65
N THR A 178 19.88 -21.88 -18.36
CA THR A 178 20.78 -22.54 -19.32
C THR A 178 20.29 -23.97 -19.52
N ASN A 179 20.25 -24.45 -20.76
CA ASN A 179 19.88 -25.83 -21.05
C ASN A 179 21.05 -26.82 -20.76
N SER A 180 20.77 -28.11 -20.93
CA SER A 180 21.75 -29.19 -20.62
C SER A 180 23.04 -29.16 -21.47
N ILE A 181 23.07 -28.44 -22.60
CA ILE A 181 24.23 -28.28 -23.47
C ILE A 181 24.95 -26.92 -23.26
N GLY A 182 24.58 -26.18 -22.19
CA GLY A 182 25.22 -24.93 -21.82
C GLY A 182 24.72 -23.69 -22.58
N LEU A 183 23.69 -23.81 -23.43
CA LEU A 183 23.10 -22.67 -24.13
C LEU A 183 22.12 -21.92 -23.21
N GLN A 184 22.33 -20.62 -23.05
CA GLN A 184 21.43 -19.75 -22.29
C GLN A 184 20.11 -19.56 -23.07
N THR A 185 19.00 -19.98 -22.47
CA THR A 185 17.66 -19.96 -23.06
C THR A 185 16.78 -18.81 -22.54
N LYS A 186 17.10 -18.24 -21.36
CA LYS A 186 16.44 -17.10 -20.76
C LYS A 186 17.46 -16.20 -20.08
N THR A 187 17.23 -14.88 -20.18
CA THR A 187 17.96 -13.86 -19.40
C THR A 187 16.93 -12.99 -18.69
N GLY A 188 17.10 -12.81 -17.39
CA GLY A 188 16.34 -11.82 -16.62
C GLY A 188 16.67 -10.41 -17.10
N LYS A 189 15.65 -9.62 -17.33
CA LYS A 189 15.78 -8.22 -17.74
C LYS A 189 14.81 -7.36 -16.96
N THR A 190 15.32 -6.23 -16.46
CA THR A 190 14.48 -5.18 -15.92
C THR A 190 13.58 -4.63 -17.04
N SER A 191 12.30 -4.50 -16.76
CA SER A 191 11.32 -3.86 -17.64
C SER A 191 10.39 -2.98 -16.82
N ASN A 192 9.87 -1.94 -17.43
CA ASN A 192 8.85 -1.12 -16.82
C ASN A 192 7.47 -1.73 -17.05
N GLY A 193 6.59 -1.57 -16.07
CA GLY A 193 5.15 -1.79 -16.25
C GLY A 193 4.46 -0.55 -16.81
N ASP A 194 3.14 -0.60 -16.88
CA ASP A 194 2.32 0.54 -17.26
C ASP A 194 2.35 1.62 -16.19
N ASN A 195 2.29 2.90 -16.60
CA ASN A 195 2.31 4.00 -15.65
C ASN A 195 1.09 3.95 -14.71
N MET A 196 1.32 4.01 -13.41
CA MET A 196 0.29 3.90 -12.37
C MET A 196 -0.19 5.27 -11.87
N LEU A 197 0.66 6.30 -11.89
CA LEU A 197 0.32 7.65 -11.42
C LEU A 197 1.19 8.69 -12.12
N LYS A 198 0.74 9.96 -12.09
CA LYS A 198 1.50 11.06 -12.68
C LYS A 198 2.83 11.25 -11.98
N GLN A 199 3.84 11.68 -12.72
CA GLN A 199 5.17 11.97 -12.15
C GLN A 199 5.08 13.02 -11.03
N SER A 200 4.31 14.09 -11.22
CA SER A 200 4.13 15.13 -10.20
C SER A 200 3.50 14.60 -8.91
N THR A 201 2.55 13.66 -9.02
CA THR A 201 1.92 13.00 -7.86
C THR A 201 2.91 12.08 -7.15
N ALA A 202 3.73 11.36 -7.90
CA ALA A 202 4.80 10.52 -7.34
C ALA A 202 5.83 11.36 -6.58
N GLU A 203 6.28 12.47 -7.14
CA GLU A 203 7.22 13.41 -6.52
C GLU A 203 6.63 14.02 -5.23
N GLU A 204 5.36 14.39 -5.24
CA GLU A 204 4.67 14.91 -4.07
C GLU A 204 4.55 13.84 -2.96
N LEU A 205 4.19 12.61 -3.28
CA LEU A 205 4.17 11.51 -2.32
C LEU A 205 5.54 11.21 -1.73
N GLN A 206 6.60 11.21 -2.55
CA GLN A 206 7.97 11.07 -2.07
C GLN A 206 8.30 12.17 -1.05
N ARG A 207 7.94 13.43 -1.34
CA ARG A 207 8.12 14.56 -0.44
C ARG A 207 7.36 14.38 0.88
N LEU A 208 6.08 14.01 0.81
CA LEU A 208 5.22 13.80 1.98
C LEU A 208 5.69 12.64 2.85
N MET A 209 6.06 11.52 2.24
CA MET A 209 6.57 10.34 2.96
C MET A 209 7.98 10.59 3.53
N ARG A 210 8.81 11.37 2.84
CA ARG A 210 10.10 11.83 3.37
C ARG A 210 9.91 12.77 4.57
N TYR A 211 8.96 13.71 4.48
CA TYR A 211 8.57 14.58 5.60
C TYR A 211 8.13 13.76 6.82
N THR A 212 7.36 12.71 6.59
CA THR A 212 6.91 11.79 7.65
C THR A 212 8.09 11.21 8.42
N VAL A 213 9.11 10.69 7.73
CA VAL A 213 10.27 10.09 8.40
C VAL A 213 11.11 11.16 9.09
N SER A 214 11.43 12.28 8.43
CA SER A 214 12.30 13.29 8.99
C SER A 214 11.71 13.99 10.22
N ASN A 215 10.39 14.11 10.32
CA ASN A 215 9.75 14.89 11.39
C ASN A 215 9.05 14.04 12.47
N TYR A 216 8.69 12.80 12.16
CA TYR A 216 7.90 11.97 13.10
C TYR A 216 8.54 10.63 13.45
N TYR A 217 9.18 9.93 12.49
CA TYR A 217 9.79 8.63 12.80
C TYR A 217 11.26 8.76 13.24
N GLY A 218 11.95 9.78 12.75
CA GLY A 218 13.34 10.10 13.07
C GLY A 218 14.34 9.46 12.10
N ASP A 219 15.15 10.33 11.46
CA ASP A 219 16.23 9.91 10.55
C ASP A 219 17.35 9.13 11.24
N SER A 220 17.51 9.32 12.54
CA SER A 220 18.51 8.58 13.33
C SER A 220 18.28 7.06 13.35
N MET A 221 17.04 6.63 13.09
CA MET A 221 16.69 5.21 12.94
C MET A 221 17.26 4.59 11.65
N PHE A 222 17.63 5.41 10.66
CA PHE A 222 18.07 5.00 9.34
C PHE A 222 19.39 5.68 8.95
N PRO A 223 20.50 5.39 9.65
CA PRO A 223 21.77 6.08 9.40
C PRO A 223 22.23 5.90 7.96
N ASN A 224 22.62 7.01 7.33
CA ASN A 224 23.07 7.09 5.92
C ASN A 224 21.99 6.80 4.86
N LEU A 225 20.71 6.77 5.22
CA LEU A 225 19.59 6.59 4.28
C LEU A 225 18.63 7.77 4.37
N GLN A 226 18.09 8.16 3.23
CA GLN A 226 16.97 9.11 3.14
C GLN A 226 15.67 8.33 2.92
N VAL A 227 15.17 7.72 4.00
CA VAL A 227 13.97 6.88 3.93
C VAL A 227 12.72 7.75 3.80
N ALA A 228 11.85 7.39 2.87
CA ALA A 228 10.48 7.87 2.74
C ALA A 228 9.54 6.71 3.06
N ALA A 229 8.61 6.85 4.00
CA ALA A 229 7.80 5.73 4.46
C ALA A 229 6.42 6.16 4.97
N LYS A 230 5.50 5.20 4.97
CA LYS A 230 4.21 5.25 5.68
C LYS A 230 4.07 3.97 6.51
N THR A 231 3.83 4.12 7.80
CA THR A 231 3.52 2.99 8.69
C THR A 231 2.06 2.55 8.53
N GLY A 232 1.78 1.31 8.89
CA GLY A 232 0.43 0.76 8.95
C GLY A 232 0.20 -0.02 10.22
N THR A 233 -0.99 0.15 10.77
CA THR A 233 -1.60 -0.70 11.79
C THR A 233 -2.97 -1.07 11.25
N ALA A 234 -3.34 -2.33 11.32
CA ALA A 234 -4.65 -2.80 10.94
C ALA A 234 -5.35 -3.42 12.15
N GLU A 235 -6.62 -3.10 12.32
CA GLU A 235 -7.48 -3.82 13.24
C GLU A 235 -7.96 -5.07 12.51
N VAL A 236 -7.57 -6.22 13.01
CA VAL A 236 -8.08 -7.52 12.58
C VAL A 236 -8.95 -8.03 13.73
N GLY A 237 -10.24 -8.30 13.44
CA GLY A 237 -11.14 -8.88 14.43
C GLY A 237 -10.61 -10.22 14.91
N ASP A 238 -10.91 -10.55 16.18
CA ASP A 238 -10.63 -11.84 16.80
C ASP A 238 -11.38 -12.97 16.10
#